data_c7f1444ce570989a1947839d2e199210
#
_entry.id   c7f1444ce570989a1947839d2e199210
#
_cell.length_a   1.000
_cell.length_b   1.000
_cell.length_c   1.000
_cell.angle_alpha   90.00
_cell.angle_beta   90.00
_cell.angle_gamma   90.00
#
_symmetry.space_group_name_H-M   'P 1'
#
loop_
_entity.id
_entity.type
_entity.pdbx_description
1 polymer ?
#
loop_
_entity_poly.entity_id
_entity_poly.type
_entity_poly.pdbx_seq_one_letter_code
_entity_poly.pdbx_strand_id
1 'polypeptide(L)'
;LALFELVKDKPDLVLSGINHGPNLGTDVFCSGTVAAAMEGTLEGIPSMAISSACFQWRQFQAGAELAVEVAEQALADQWPENLLLNLNIPPCDRDAMGPLRWTRLSIRRYDEQFSSRVDPRGRAYYWLAGEVVNDLESAGEGPRDWPSDVAQIHANSPSLTPIQPDLFWRGS
;
A
#
# COMPACT_ATOMS: atom_id res chain seq x y z
N LEU A 1 12.06 14.90 7.22
CA LEU A 1 12.77 16.05 6.64
C LEU A 1 11.79 16.95 5.87
N ALA A 2 11.01 16.42 4.89
CA ALA A 2 10.14 17.26 4.06
C ALA A 2 9.15 18.07 4.91
N LEU A 3 8.43 17.42 5.80
CA LEU A 3 7.39 18.03 6.64
C LEU A 3 7.93 19.10 7.61
N PHE A 4 9.20 19.00 8.04
CA PHE A 4 9.73 19.87 9.07
C PHE A 4 10.68 20.95 8.55
N GLU A 5 11.33 20.69 7.42
CA GLU A 5 12.41 21.57 6.95
C GLU A 5 12.14 22.17 5.55
N LEU A 6 11.39 21.46 4.70
CA LEU A 6 11.25 21.87 3.31
C LEU A 6 9.88 22.50 3.00
N VAL A 7 8.84 22.10 3.71
CA VAL A 7 7.48 22.64 3.55
C VAL A 7 7.28 23.73 4.60
N LYS A 8 6.84 24.93 4.18
CA LYS A 8 6.68 26.08 5.10
C LYS A 8 5.44 25.94 5.98
N ASP A 9 4.36 25.45 5.40
CA ASP A 9 3.08 25.31 6.07
C ASP A 9 2.74 23.82 6.20
N LYS A 10 2.06 23.43 7.28
CA LYS A 10 1.61 22.04 7.46
C LYS A 10 0.66 21.68 6.34
N PRO A 11 0.93 20.61 5.58
CA PRO A 11 0.02 20.19 4.51
C PRO A 11 -1.28 19.60 5.08
N ASP A 12 -2.35 19.73 4.35
CA ASP A 12 -3.66 19.16 4.71
C ASP A 12 -3.76 17.66 4.35
N LEU A 13 -2.87 17.19 3.48
CA LEU A 13 -2.86 15.81 2.98
C LEU A 13 -1.46 15.38 2.58
N VAL A 14 -1.10 14.13 2.86
CA VAL A 14 0.12 13.47 2.35
C VAL A 14 -0.28 12.35 1.41
N LEU A 15 0.14 12.43 0.14
CA LEU A 15 0.01 11.38 -0.85
C LEU A 15 1.40 10.82 -1.19
N SER A 16 1.59 9.52 -0.96
CA SER A 16 2.84 8.83 -1.31
C SER A 16 2.60 7.84 -2.45
N GLY A 17 3.25 8.06 -3.56
CA GLY A 17 3.08 7.21 -4.76
C GLY A 17 3.04 8.02 -6.05
N ILE A 18 2.62 7.44 -7.17
CA ILE A 18 2.12 6.07 -7.30
C ILE A 18 3.30 5.10 -7.42
N ASN A 19 3.38 4.12 -6.50
CA ASN A 19 4.41 3.09 -6.56
C ASN A 19 4.21 2.16 -7.76
N HIS A 20 5.29 1.78 -8.40
CA HIS A 20 5.29 0.82 -9.50
C HIS A 20 5.49 -0.60 -8.96
N GLY A 21 4.42 -1.22 -8.57
CA GLY A 21 4.33 -2.52 -7.92
C GLY A 21 3.36 -2.50 -6.74
N PRO A 22 2.78 -3.65 -6.37
CA PRO A 22 1.83 -3.73 -5.27
C PRO A 22 2.48 -3.49 -3.90
N ASN A 23 1.68 -2.97 -2.98
CA ASN A 23 1.95 -2.97 -1.54
C ASN A 23 0.76 -3.63 -0.84
N LEU A 24 0.68 -4.94 -0.91
CA LEU A 24 -0.43 -5.77 -0.45
C LEU A 24 -0.02 -6.62 0.75
N GLY A 25 -0.96 -6.88 1.63
CA GLY A 25 -0.75 -7.74 2.79
C GLY A 25 0.46 -7.31 3.62
N THR A 26 1.25 -8.28 4.05
CA THR A 26 2.45 -8.04 4.88
C THR A 26 3.58 -7.26 4.19
N ASP A 27 3.51 -7.03 2.86
CA ASP A 27 4.51 -6.22 2.14
C ASP A 27 4.51 -4.76 2.62
N VAL A 28 3.42 -4.29 3.22
CA VAL A 28 3.32 -2.92 3.77
C VAL A 28 4.42 -2.62 4.79
N PHE A 29 4.91 -3.62 5.53
CA PHE A 29 5.98 -3.45 6.52
C PHE A 29 7.35 -3.14 5.91
N CYS A 30 7.58 -3.49 4.66
CA CYS A 30 8.84 -3.29 3.95
C CYS A 30 8.73 -2.19 2.87
N SER A 31 7.59 -1.52 2.78
CA SER A 31 7.30 -0.55 1.72
C SER A 31 7.74 0.87 2.09
N GLY A 32 8.64 1.45 1.30
CA GLY A 32 8.99 2.87 1.41
C GLY A 32 7.81 3.80 1.08
N THR A 33 6.90 3.38 0.18
CA THR A 33 5.70 4.14 -0.16
C THR A 33 4.74 4.22 1.02
N VAL A 34 4.50 3.09 1.68
CA VAL A 34 3.65 3.04 2.88
C VAL A 34 4.31 3.78 4.04
N ALA A 35 5.63 3.59 4.24
CA ALA A 35 6.37 4.28 5.29
C ALA A 35 6.33 5.81 5.14
N ALA A 36 6.46 6.33 3.91
CA ALA A 36 6.41 7.77 3.68
C ALA A 36 5.01 8.36 3.98
N ALA A 37 3.94 7.65 3.66
CA ALA A 37 2.59 8.07 4.06
C ALA A 37 2.38 7.93 5.57
N MET A 38 2.95 6.90 6.20
CA MET A 38 2.87 6.68 7.64
C MET A 38 3.51 7.83 8.43
N GLU A 39 4.61 8.42 7.95
CA GLU A 39 5.20 9.63 8.55
C GLU A 39 4.17 10.78 8.63
N GLY A 40 3.37 11.00 7.57
CA GLY A 40 2.30 11.98 7.61
C GLY A 40 1.23 11.64 8.66
N THR A 41 0.83 10.38 8.73
CA THR A 41 -0.16 9.90 9.70
C THR A 41 0.32 10.09 11.15
N LEU A 42 1.59 9.82 11.42
CA LEU A 42 2.19 10.03 12.75
C LEU A 42 2.22 11.51 13.17
N GLU A 43 2.28 12.42 12.21
CA GLU A 43 2.19 13.88 12.42
C GLU A 43 0.74 14.39 12.45
N GLY A 44 -0.24 13.50 12.48
CA GLY A 44 -1.66 13.83 12.49
C GLY A 44 -2.13 14.52 11.21
N ILE A 45 -1.56 14.10 10.07
CA ILE A 45 -1.96 14.58 8.75
C ILE A 45 -2.66 13.43 8.02
N PRO A 46 -3.83 13.64 7.42
CA PRO A 46 -4.45 12.67 6.52
C PRO A 46 -3.44 12.15 5.50
N SER A 47 -3.32 10.83 5.35
CA SER A 47 -2.24 10.27 4.54
C SER A 47 -2.68 9.04 3.75
N MET A 48 -2.26 8.95 2.49
CA MET A 48 -2.56 7.81 1.63
C MET A 48 -1.32 7.32 0.89
N ALA A 49 -1.07 6.02 0.95
CA ALA A 49 -0.12 5.30 0.11
C ALA A 49 -0.85 4.77 -1.13
N ILE A 50 -0.26 4.97 -2.31
CA ILE A 50 -0.90 4.64 -3.59
C ILE A 50 0.05 3.76 -4.39
N SER A 51 -0.44 2.63 -4.90
CA SER A 51 0.37 1.63 -5.59
C SER A 51 -0.37 1.08 -6.82
N SER A 52 0.34 0.98 -7.95
CA SER A 52 -0.09 0.18 -9.08
C SER A 52 0.26 -1.28 -8.82
N ALA A 53 -0.73 -2.16 -8.80
CA ALA A 53 -0.56 -3.56 -8.41
C ALA A 53 0.10 -4.44 -9.48
N CYS A 54 0.98 -3.88 -10.31
CA CYS A 54 1.70 -4.60 -11.35
C CYS A 54 3.01 -3.91 -11.72
N PHE A 55 4.10 -4.68 -11.83
CA PHE A 55 5.41 -4.19 -12.26
C PHE A 55 5.55 -3.96 -13.77
N GLN A 56 4.68 -4.52 -14.60
CA GLN A 56 4.71 -4.37 -16.06
C GLN A 56 3.79 -3.23 -16.54
N TRP A 57 2.78 -2.86 -15.77
CA TRP A 57 1.82 -1.81 -16.13
C TRP A 57 2.39 -0.43 -15.83
N ARG A 58 2.43 0.43 -16.85
CA ARG A 58 3.03 1.78 -16.76
C ARG A 58 2.05 2.91 -17.05
N GLN A 59 0.76 2.63 -17.12
CA GLN A 59 -0.27 3.64 -17.31
C GLN A 59 -0.85 4.02 -15.95
N PHE A 60 -0.40 5.13 -15.41
CA PHE A 60 -0.78 5.56 -14.06
C PHE A 60 -2.01 6.49 -14.05
N GLN A 61 -2.49 6.93 -15.21
CA GLN A 61 -3.55 7.95 -15.30
C GLN A 61 -4.83 7.51 -14.58
N ALA A 62 -5.35 6.34 -14.90
CA ALA A 62 -6.56 5.81 -14.26
C ALA A 62 -6.42 5.65 -12.75
N GLY A 63 -5.21 5.28 -12.30
CA GLY A 63 -4.88 5.19 -10.89
C GLY A 63 -4.80 6.55 -10.19
N ALA A 64 -4.24 7.55 -10.87
CA ALA A 64 -4.16 8.91 -10.33
C ALA A 64 -5.56 9.54 -10.19
N GLU A 65 -6.42 9.35 -11.18
CA GLU A 65 -7.82 9.82 -11.12
C GLU A 65 -8.57 9.20 -9.94
N LEU A 66 -8.48 7.87 -9.78
CA LEU A 66 -9.09 7.20 -8.63
C LEU A 66 -8.51 7.68 -7.30
N ALA A 67 -7.20 7.90 -7.22
CA ALA A 67 -6.55 8.38 -6.00
C ALA A 67 -7.04 9.78 -5.60
N VAL A 68 -7.28 10.67 -6.57
CA VAL A 68 -7.87 11.99 -6.32
C VAL A 68 -9.29 11.86 -5.81
N GLU A 69 -10.14 11.06 -6.46
CA GLU A 69 -11.52 10.81 -6.03
C GLU A 69 -11.57 10.31 -4.57
N VAL A 70 -10.70 9.34 -4.22
CA VAL A 70 -10.63 8.79 -2.85
C VAL A 70 -10.15 9.84 -1.85
N ALA A 71 -9.13 10.63 -2.21
CA ALA A 71 -8.59 11.68 -1.36
C ALA A 71 -9.62 12.78 -1.07
N GLU A 72 -10.32 13.25 -2.11
CA GLU A 72 -11.37 14.28 -1.97
C GLU A 72 -12.53 13.79 -1.09
N GLN A 73 -12.98 12.54 -1.31
CA GLN A 73 -14.04 11.96 -0.49
C GLN A 73 -13.62 11.80 0.97
N ALA A 74 -12.43 11.27 1.19
CA ALA A 74 -11.91 11.05 2.54
C ALA A 74 -11.74 12.37 3.32
N LEU A 75 -11.30 13.45 2.66
CA LEU A 75 -11.21 14.78 3.27
C LEU A 75 -12.59 15.37 3.58
N ALA A 76 -13.57 15.16 2.67
CA ALA A 76 -14.93 15.63 2.87
C ALA A 76 -15.65 14.92 4.03
N ASP A 77 -15.42 13.63 4.20
CA ASP A 77 -16.02 12.78 5.24
C ASP A 77 -15.29 12.84 6.59
N GLN A 78 -14.37 13.77 6.77
CA GLN A 78 -13.46 13.86 7.92
C GLN A 78 -12.57 12.61 8.07
N TRP A 79 -11.41 12.67 7.47
CA TRP A 79 -10.39 11.62 7.55
C TRP A 79 -10.16 11.18 9.01
N PRO A 80 -10.31 9.89 9.35
CA PRO A 80 -10.10 9.43 10.72
C PRO A 80 -8.68 9.74 11.20
N GLU A 81 -8.58 10.27 12.41
CA GLU A 81 -7.27 10.49 13.04
C GLU A 81 -6.48 9.18 13.14
N ASN A 82 -5.16 9.27 12.96
CA ASN A 82 -4.25 8.14 13.03
C ASN A 82 -4.57 6.98 12.07
N LEU A 83 -5.13 7.30 10.92
CA LEU A 83 -5.42 6.32 9.87
C LEU A 83 -4.65 6.64 8.59
N LEU A 84 -3.88 5.67 8.14
CA LEU A 84 -3.30 5.61 6.81
C LEU A 84 -4.23 4.83 5.88
N LEU A 85 -4.54 5.36 4.71
CA LEU A 85 -5.20 4.61 3.65
C LEU A 85 -4.16 4.03 2.67
N ASN A 86 -4.19 2.72 2.48
CA ASN A 86 -3.34 2.03 1.50
C ASN A 86 -4.20 1.64 0.30
N LEU A 87 -4.06 2.39 -0.80
CA LEU A 87 -4.77 2.18 -2.06
C LEU A 87 -3.90 1.39 -3.03
N ASN A 88 -4.35 0.20 -3.41
CA ASN A 88 -3.75 -0.57 -4.50
C ASN A 88 -4.72 -0.61 -5.70
N ILE A 89 -4.18 -0.42 -6.89
CA ILE A 89 -4.94 -0.23 -8.14
C ILE A 89 -4.57 -1.33 -9.11
N PRO A 90 -5.53 -2.11 -9.64
CA PRO A 90 -5.27 -3.16 -10.60
C PRO A 90 -4.73 -2.60 -11.94
N PRO A 91 -3.97 -3.38 -12.72
CA PRO A 91 -3.37 -2.94 -13.97
C PRO A 91 -4.38 -2.96 -15.12
N CYS A 92 -5.31 -2.03 -15.11
CA CYS A 92 -6.33 -1.90 -16.15
C CYS A 92 -6.78 -0.45 -16.34
N ASP A 93 -7.45 -0.19 -17.43
CA ASP A 93 -8.08 1.11 -17.70
C ASP A 93 -9.26 1.35 -16.75
N ARG A 94 -9.62 2.62 -16.55
CA ARG A 94 -10.65 3.03 -15.58
C ARG A 94 -11.97 2.32 -15.77
N ASP A 95 -12.41 2.16 -17.02
CA ASP A 95 -13.68 1.52 -17.40
C ASP A 95 -13.69 0.01 -17.15
N ALA A 96 -12.52 -0.61 -17.06
CA ALA A 96 -12.37 -2.04 -16.80
C ALA A 96 -12.17 -2.34 -15.31
N MET A 97 -12.04 -1.31 -14.45
CA MET A 97 -11.93 -1.49 -13.01
C MET A 97 -13.25 -1.91 -12.40
N GLY A 98 -13.21 -2.93 -11.57
CA GLY A 98 -14.30 -3.24 -10.66
C GLY A 98 -14.49 -2.18 -9.56
N PRO A 99 -15.47 -2.35 -8.68
CA PRO A 99 -15.74 -1.39 -7.63
C PRO A 99 -14.62 -1.34 -6.58
N LEU A 100 -14.24 -0.12 -6.17
CA LEU A 100 -13.39 0.10 -5.00
C LEU A 100 -14.08 -0.47 -3.76
N ARG A 101 -13.31 -1.19 -2.94
CA ARG A 101 -13.81 -1.73 -1.67
C ARG A 101 -12.83 -1.51 -0.53
N TRP A 102 -13.38 -1.34 0.64
CA TRP A 102 -12.64 -1.52 1.89
C TRP A 102 -12.16 -2.95 1.98
N THR A 103 -10.89 -3.11 2.35
CA THR A 103 -10.23 -4.41 2.41
C THR A 103 -9.45 -4.57 3.71
N ARG A 104 -9.10 -5.82 4.02
CA ARG A 104 -8.17 -6.17 5.09
C ARG A 104 -6.84 -6.63 4.49
N LEU A 105 -5.76 -6.45 5.22
CA LEU A 105 -4.46 -6.97 4.81
C LEU A 105 -4.48 -8.50 4.75
N SER A 106 -3.94 -9.06 3.69
CA SER A 106 -3.60 -10.49 3.58
C SER A 106 -2.26 -10.78 4.26
N ILE A 107 -1.95 -12.07 4.45
CA ILE A 107 -0.62 -12.51 4.86
C ILE A 107 0.07 -13.09 3.64
N ARG A 108 1.07 -12.40 3.11
CA ARG A 108 1.84 -12.86 1.97
C ARG A 108 3.08 -13.61 2.42
N ARG A 109 3.32 -14.76 1.81
CA ARG A 109 4.53 -15.55 2.00
C ARG A 109 5.25 -15.70 0.70
N TYR A 110 6.56 -15.52 0.75
CA TYR A 110 7.46 -15.66 -0.39
C TYR A 110 8.23 -16.96 -0.28
N ASP A 111 8.53 -17.55 -1.43
CA ASP A 111 9.59 -18.58 -1.50
C ASP A 111 10.92 -17.84 -1.35
N GLU A 112 11.57 -18.02 -0.19
CA GLU A 112 12.80 -17.31 0.16
C GLU A 112 13.98 -17.87 -0.68
N GLN A 113 14.04 -17.51 -1.95
CA GLN A 113 15.15 -17.82 -2.83
C GLN A 113 16.12 -16.66 -2.90
N PHE A 114 17.39 -16.94 -2.65
CA PHE A 114 18.47 -15.98 -2.80
C PHE A 114 19.34 -16.35 -4.00
N SER A 115 19.48 -15.44 -4.95
CA SER A 115 20.43 -15.54 -6.04
C SER A 115 21.75 -14.90 -5.64
N SER A 116 22.79 -15.72 -5.46
CA SER A 116 24.15 -15.23 -5.19
C SER A 116 24.81 -14.79 -6.48
N ARG A 117 25.43 -13.61 -6.46
CA ARG A 117 26.25 -13.06 -7.55
C ARG A 117 27.51 -12.45 -6.99
N VAL A 118 28.45 -12.12 -7.89
CA VAL A 118 29.73 -11.48 -7.54
C VAL A 118 29.83 -10.14 -8.28
N ASP A 119 30.18 -9.08 -7.57
CA ASP A 119 30.41 -7.77 -8.17
C ASP A 119 31.75 -7.75 -8.97
N PRO A 120 32.03 -6.71 -9.79
CA PRO A 120 33.30 -6.59 -10.53
C PRO A 120 34.55 -6.53 -9.64
N ARG A 121 34.40 -6.31 -8.32
CA ARG A 121 35.49 -6.28 -7.34
C ARG A 121 35.66 -7.59 -6.60
N GLY A 122 34.92 -8.64 -6.99
CA GLY A 122 35.01 -9.99 -6.40
C GLY A 122 34.21 -10.13 -5.08
N ARG A 123 33.31 -9.21 -4.73
CA ARG A 123 32.49 -9.31 -3.52
C ARG A 123 31.18 -10.03 -3.82
N ALA A 124 30.84 -11.01 -3.01
CA ALA A 124 29.53 -11.66 -3.12
C ALA A 124 28.40 -10.71 -2.68
N TYR A 125 27.31 -10.73 -3.42
CA TYR A 125 26.06 -10.09 -3.05
C TYR A 125 24.88 -11.01 -3.37
N TYR A 126 23.76 -10.79 -2.72
CA TYR A 126 22.60 -11.65 -2.81
C TYR A 126 21.37 -10.84 -3.22
N TRP A 127 20.63 -11.36 -4.19
CA TRP A 127 19.32 -10.84 -4.56
C TRP A 127 18.25 -11.72 -3.95
N LEU A 128 17.25 -11.09 -3.33
CA LEU A 128 16.01 -11.77 -2.99
C LEU A 128 15.25 -12.01 -4.31
N ALA A 129 15.08 -13.27 -4.68
CA ALA A 129 14.50 -13.69 -5.97
C ALA A 129 13.23 -14.53 -5.80
N GLY A 130 12.63 -14.54 -4.60
CA GLY A 130 11.47 -15.34 -4.30
C GLY A 130 10.20 -14.83 -4.97
N GLU A 131 9.35 -15.75 -5.39
CA GLU A 131 7.98 -15.44 -5.82
C GLU A 131 6.99 -15.59 -4.67
N VAL A 132 5.82 -14.96 -4.78
CA VAL A 132 4.74 -15.16 -3.81
C VAL A 132 4.23 -16.59 -3.92
N VAL A 133 4.41 -17.37 -2.86
CA VAL A 133 4.00 -18.79 -2.85
C VAL A 133 2.58 -18.93 -2.33
N ASN A 134 2.16 -18.04 -1.43
CA ASN A 134 0.86 -18.17 -0.80
C ASN A 134 0.35 -16.82 -0.27
N ASP A 135 -0.88 -16.50 -0.60
CA ASP A 135 -1.64 -15.40 -0.02
C ASP A 135 -2.66 -15.99 0.97
N LEU A 136 -2.30 -16.01 2.24
CA LEU A 136 -3.21 -16.47 3.28
C LEU A 136 -4.18 -15.36 3.66
N GLU A 137 -5.43 -15.69 3.80
CA GLU A 137 -6.38 -14.76 4.39
C GLU A 137 -6.00 -14.47 5.84
N SER A 138 -5.96 -13.18 6.19
CA SER A 138 -5.74 -12.79 7.58
C SER A 138 -6.87 -13.31 8.45
N ALA A 139 -6.54 -14.01 9.54
CA ALA A 139 -7.47 -14.41 10.56
C ALA A 139 -7.78 -13.27 11.56
N GLY A 140 -7.33 -12.04 11.28
CA GLY A 140 -7.47 -10.90 12.17
C GLY A 140 -8.91 -10.48 12.44
N GLU A 141 -9.12 -9.83 13.58
CA GLU A 141 -10.38 -9.19 13.98
C GLU A 141 -10.59 -7.93 13.13
N GLY A 142 -11.29 -8.05 12.04
CA GLY A 142 -11.75 -6.95 11.21
C GLY A 142 -13.20 -7.20 10.80
N PRO A 143 -13.85 -6.27 10.09
CA PRO A 143 -15.15 -6.56 9.49
C PRO A 143 -15.04 -7.82 8.63
N ARG A 144 -15.72 -8.90 9.03
CA ARG A 144 -15.60 -10.24 8.41
C ARG A 144 -16.07 -10.27 6.95
N ASP A 145 -16.83 -9.27 6.54
CA ASP A 145 -17.36 -9.06 5.20
C ASP A 145 -16.38 -8.33 4.26
N TRP A 146 -15.26 -7.82 4.78
CA TRP A 146 -14.24 -7.20 3.96
C TRP A 146 -13.38 -8.25 3.27
N PRO A 147 -13.25 -8.20 1.93
CA PRO A 147 -12.33 -9.08 1.21
C PRO A 147 -10.88 -8.79 1.60
N SER A 148 -9.98 -9.72 1.35
CA SER A 148 -8.55 -9.43 1.42
C SER A 148 -8.14 -8.51 0.26
N ASP A 149 -7.12 -7.67 0.49
CA ASP A 149 -6.59 -6.75 -0.51
C ASP A 149 -6.09 -7.49 -1.76
N VAL A 150 -5.43 -8.64 -1.59
CA VAL A 150 -4.98 -9.50 -2.69
C VAL A 150 -6.16 -10.06 -3.49
N ALA A 151 -7.20 -10.58 -2.81
CA ALA A 151 -8.38 -11.10 -3.51
C ALA A 151 -9.08 -10.01 -4.33
N GLN A 152 -9.12 -8.78 -3.82
CA GLN A 152 -9.71 -7.66 -4.52
C GLN A 152 -8.93 -7.30 -5.79
N ILE A 153 -7.60 -7.26 -5.72
CA ILE A 153 -6.74 -7.02 -6.89
C ILE A 153 -6.87 -8.14 -7.93
N HIS A 154 -6.93 -9.41 -7.50
CA HIS A 154 -7.14 -10.54 -8.42
C HIS A 154 -8.53 -10.50 -9.10
N ALA A 155 -9.52 -9.89 -8.46
CA ALA A 155 -10.83 -9.61 -9.06
C ALA A 155 -10.83 -8.37 -9.98
N ASN A 156 -9.66 -7.85 -10.35
CA ASN A 156 -9.48 -6.64 -11.16
C ASN A 156 -10.16 -5.39 -10.58
N SER A 157 -10.20 -5.30 -9.26
CA SER A 157 -10.86 -4.23 -8.51
C SER A 157 -9.88 -3.55 -7.56
N PRO A 158 -9.96 -2.23 -7.37
CA PRO A 158 -9.10 -1.51 -6.44
C PRO A 158 -9.37 -1.90 -4.99
N SER A 159 -8.32 -1.99 -4.19
CA SER A 159 -8.39 -2.23 -2.75
C SER A 159 -8.03 -0.99 -1.94
N LEU A 160 -8.79 -0.69 -0.90
CA LEU A 160 -8.54 0.40 0.04
C LEU A 160 -8.45 -0.18 1.44
N THR A 161 -7.23 -0.31 1.94
CA THR A 161 -6.98 -0.92 3.25
C THR A 161 -6.64 0.15 4.29
N PRO A 162 -7.42 0.28 5.36
CA PRO A 162 -7.07 1.17 6.46
C PRO A 162 -5.98 0.54 7.32
N ILE A 163 -4.92 1.31 7.62
CA ILE A 163 -3.79 0.88 8.43
C ILE A 163 -3.61 1.86 9.59
N GLN A 164 -3.49 1.35 10.78
CA GLN A 164 -3.18 2.14 11.97
C GLN A 164 -1.71 1.98 12.37
N PRO A 165 -1.06 3.03 12.89
CA PRO A 165 0.33 2.96 13.36
C PRO A 165 0.49 2.15 14.65
N ASP A 166 -0.59 1.89 15.38
CA ASP A 166 -0.56 1.13 16.63
C ASP A 166 -0.43 -0.37 16.36
N LEU A 167 0.80 -0.86 16.46
CA LEU A 167 1.15 -2.28 16.34
C LEU A 167 1.21 -2.99 17.70
N PHE A 168 0.80 -2.34 18.79
CA PHE A 168 0.87 -2.92 20.12
C PHE A 168 -0.15 -4.03 20.30
N TRP A 169 0.33 -5.24 20.62
CA TRP A 169 -0.55 -6.36 20.97
C TRP A 169 -1.19 -6.15 22.34
N ARG A 170 -2.52 -6.09 22.39
CA ARG A 170 -3.30 -5.75 23.59
C ARG A 170 -3.72 -6.97 24.42
N GLY A 171 -3.30 -8.16 24.02
CA GLY A 171 -3.74 -9.40 24.65
C GLY A 171 -5.13 -9.85 24.19
N SER A 172 -5.44 -11.10 24.42
CA SER A 172 -6.78 -11.69 24.28
C SER A 172 -7.44 -11.80 25.63
#